data_072b1f85e8442a5c3998112290753840
#
_entry.id   072b1f85e8442a5c3998112290753840
#
_cell.length_a   1.000
_cell.length_b   1.000
_cell.length_c   1.000
_cell.angle_alpha   90.00
_cell.angle_beta   90.00
_cell.angle_gamma   90.00
#
_symmetry.space_group_name_H-M   'P 1'
#
loop_
_entity.id
_entity.type
_entity.pdbx_description
1 polymer ?
#
loop_
_entity_poly.entity_id
_entity_poly.type
_entity_poly.pdbx_seq_one_letter_code
_entity_poly.pdbx_strand_id
1 'polypeptide(L)'
;PTAVAVERVLFQVNVRTAMGVGQASGVLMAEAASRGTDVAEYSPNQVKDAVAGHGDADKEQVQQMVQILLDLPAPPNPPDAADAAAVALTHVAMSGVLR
;
A
#
# COMPACT_ATOMS: atom_id res chain seq x y z
N PRO A 1 -7.64 0.57 15.18
CA PRO A 1 -6.31 0.21 14.69
C PRO A 1 -5.22 1.13 15.28
N THR A 2 -4.01 0.62 15.39
CA THR A 2 -2.87 1.39 15.90
C THR A 2 -2.18 2.18 14.80
N ALA A 3 -2.33 1.77 13.54
CA ALA A 3 -1.75 2.45 12.39
C ALA A 3 -2.58 2.24 11.13
N VAL A 4 -2.49 3.20 10.22
CA VAL A 4 -3.06 3.12 8.88
C VAL A 4 -1.93 3.34 7.89
N ALA A 5 -1.79 2.45 6.91
CA ALA A 5 -0.81 2.55 5.85
C ALA A 5 -1.50 2.96 4.54
N VAL A 6 -0.96 3.96 3.87
CA VAL A 6 -1.55 4.54 2.66
C VAL A 6 -0.50 4.64 1.58
N GLU A 7 -0.86 4.27 0.34
CA GLU A 7 0.00 4.48 -0.82
C GLU A 7 -0.10 5.93 -1.29
N ARG A 8 1.06 6.54 -1.54
CA ARG A 8 1.11 7.93 -2.03
C ARG A 8 0.72 7.98 -3.50
N VAL A 9 -0.25 8.84 -3.82
CA VAL A 9 -0.72 9.05 -5.19
C VAL A 9 0.26 9.96 -5.94
N LEU A 10 0.64 9.56 -7.17
CA LEU A 10 1.47 10.35 -8.05
C LEU A 10 0.62 10.97 -9.18
N PHE A 11 0.90 12.23 -9.51
CA PHE A 11 0.16 12.98 -10.53
C PHE A 11 0.70 12.72 -11.95
N GLN A 12 0.84 11.46 -12.35
CA GLN A 12 1.53 11.14 -13.61
C GLN A 12 0.60 10.72 -14.74
N VAL A 13 -0.60 10.23 -14.44
CA VAL A 13 -1.46 9.58 -15.43
C VAL A 13 -2.66 10.43 -15.79
N ASN A 14 -3.39 10.91 -14.79
CA ASN A 14 -4.60 11.69 -14.99
C ASN A 14 -4.78 12.62 -13.79
N VAL A 15 -4.56 13.91 -14.00
CA VAL A 15 -4.59 14.93 -12.94
C VAL A 15 -5.96 14.93 -12.23
N ARG A 16 -7.06 14.85 -12.99
CA ARG A 16 -8.40 14.88 -12.41
C ARG A 16 -8.66 13.67 -11.50
N THR A 17 -8.29 12.48 -11.97
CA THR A 17 -8.42 11.24 -11.18
C THR A 17 -7.50 11.28 -9.98
N ALA A 18 -6.25 11.70 -10.16
CA ALA A 18 -5.28 11.80 -9.07
C ALA A 18 -5.74 12.78 -7.99
N MET A 19 -6.34 13.91 -8.38
CA MET A 19 -6.90 14.86 -7.42
C MET A 19 -8.05 14.26 -6.60
N GLY A 20 -8.96 13.53 -7.25
CA GLY A 20 -10.06 12.85 -6.56
C GLY A 20 -9.56 11.81 -5.56
N VAL A 21 -8.58 11.00 -5.94
CA VAL A 21 -7.97 10.00 -5.05
C VAL A 21 -7.21 10.70 -3.92
N GLY A 22 -6.50 11.80 -4.23
CA GLY A 22 -5.80 12.58 -3.21
C GLY A 22 -6.74 13.18 -2.17
N GLN A 23 -7.92 13.65 -2.58
CA GLN A 23 -8.95 14.15 -1.67
C GLN A 23 -9.48 13.04 -0.76
N ALA A 24 -9.77 11.86 -1.31
CA ALA A 24 -10.23 10.71 -0.53
C ALA A 24 -9.17 10.26 0.47
N SER A 25 -7.92 10.21 0.08
CA SER A 25 -6.79 9.88 0.97
C SER A 25 -6.65 10.92 2.08
N GLY A 26 -6.81 12.21 1.76
CA GLY A 26 -6.75 13.28 2.75
C GLY A 26 -7.84 13.17 3.81
N VAL A 27 -9.07 12.84 3.41
CA VAL A 27 -10.18 12.61 4.35
C VAL A 27 -9.89 11.43 5.25
N LEU A 28 -9.40 10.33 4.69
CA LEU A 28 -9.04 9.13 5.46
C LEU A 28 -7.93 9.43 6.48
N MET A 29 -6.89 10.16 6.07
CA MET A 29 -5.79 10.52 6.97
C MET A 29 -6.26 11.45 8.09
N ALA A 30 -7.13 12.43 7.80
CA ALA A 30 -7.69 13.32 8.80
C ALA A 30 -8.55 12.55 9.82
N GLU A 31 -9.37 11.61 9.36
CA GLU A 31 -10.19 10.78 10.24
C GLU A 31 -9.31 9.89 11.14
N ALA A 32 -8.28 9.27 10.58
CA ALA A 32 -7.33 8.46 11.35
C ALA A 32 -6.63 9.30 12.42
N ALA A 33 -6.17 10.50 12.06
CA ALA A 33 -5.51 11.41 12.99
C ALA A 33 -6.44 11.84 14.13
N SER A 34 -7.72 12.12 13.82
CA SER A 34 -8.71 12.50 14.83
C SER A 34 -8.97 11.39 15.84
N ARG A 35 -8.71 10.13 15.49
CA ARG A 35 -8.86 8.98 16.37
C ARG A 35 -7.55 8.58 17.06
N GLY A 36 -6.50 9.38 16.90
CA GLY A 36 -5.19 9.08 17.48
C GLY A 36 -4.48 7.91 16.84
N THR A 37 -4.82 7.58 15.59
CA THR A 37 -4.21 6.48 14.83
C THR A 37 -3.06 7.03 13.99
N ASP A 38 -1.90 6.37 14.04
CA ASP A 38 -0.75 6.75 13.22
C ASP A 38 -1.03 6.48 11.75
N VAL A 39 -0.59 7.41 10.89
CA VAL A 39 -0.70 7.26 9.44
C VAL A 39 0.70 7.21 8.83
N ALA A 40 0.96 6.19 8.03
CA ALA A 40 2.20 6.03 7.29
C ALA A 40 1.90 6.03 5.78
N GLU A 41 2.65 6.82 5.01
CA GLU A 41 2.54 6.89 3.57
C GLU A 41 3.72 6.20 2.90
N TYR A 42 3.44 5.46 1.83
CA TYR A 42 4.46 4.77 1.04
C TYR A 42 4.29 5.07 -0.43
N SER A 43 5.41 5.30 -1.13
CA SER A 43 5.38 5.47 -2.58
C SER A 43 5.20 4.11 -3.27
N PRO A 44 4.72 4.07 -4.53
CA PRO A 44 4.66 2.83 -5.29
C PRO A 44 6.00 2.10 -5.37
N ASN A 45 7.11 2.82 -5.52
CA ASN A 45 8.43 2.20 -5.56
C ASN A 45 8.84 1.57 -4.23
N GLN A 46 8.49 2.21 -3.11
CA GLN A 46 8.74 1.62 -1.79
C GLN A 46 7.96 0.32 -1.61
N VAL A 47 6.71 0.28 -2.07
CA VAL A 47 5.88 -0.93 -1.99
C VAL A 47 6.49 -2.04 -2.84
N LYS A 48 6.87 -1.76 -4.09
CA LYS A 48 7.50 -2.75 -4.96
C LYS A 48 8.80 -3.29 -4.37
N ASP A 49 9.65 -2.40 -3.86
CA ASP A 49 10.92 -2.78 -3.27
C ASP A 49 10.73 -3.64 -2.03
N ALA A 50 9.82 -3.27 -1.14
CA ALA A 50 9.59 -3.99 0.11
C ALA A 50 8.95 -5.37 -0.12
N VAL A 51 8.02 -5.49 -1.07
CA VAL A 51 7.26 -6.72 -1.30
C VAL A 51 7.97 -7.65 -2.27
N ALA A 52 8.47 -7.13 -3.39
CA ALA A 52 9.08 -7.93 -4.45
C ALA A 52 10.60 -7.91 -4.45
N GLY A 53 11.23 -7.07 -3.62
CA GLY A 53 12.68 -6.99 -3.49
C GLY A 53 13.37 -6.03 -4.45
N HIS A 54 12.63 -5.39 -5.35
CA HIS A 54 13.18 -4.37 -6.25
C HIS A 54 12.09 -3.43 -6.78
N GLY A 55 12.48 -2.18 -7.06
CA GLY A 55 11.54 -1.14 -7.49
C GLY A 55 11.03 -1.27 -8.93
N ASP A 56 11.62 -2.16 -9.73
CA ASP A 56 11.22 -2.41 -11.11
C ASP A 56 10.19 -3.54 -11.24
N ALA A 57 9.73 -4.10 -10.13
CA ALA A 57 8.75 -5.17 -10.15
C ALA A 57 7.45 -4.71 -10.82
N ASP A 58 6.88 -5.56 -11.69
CA ASP A 58 5.58 -5.28 -12.26
C ASP A 58 4.46 -5.69 -11.29
N LYS A 59 3.24 -5.33 -11.66
CA LYS A 59 2.06 -5.59 -10.83
C LYS A 59 1.85 -7.07 -10.55
N GLU A 60 2.10 -7.91 -11.54
CA GLU A 60 1.95 -9.36 -11.42
C GLU A 60 2.97 -9.94 -10.43
N GLN A 61 4.23 -9.47 -10.48
CA GLN A 61 5.25 -9.90 -9.53
C GLN A 61 4.88 -9.50 -8.10
N VAL A 62 4.36 -8.31 -7.90
CA VAL A 62 3.88 -7.87 -6.58
C VAL A 62 2.74 -8.76 -6.10
N GLN A 63 1.76 -9.06 -6.95
CA GLN A 63 0.64 -9.95 -6.61
C GLN A 63 1.12 -11.36 -6.23
N GLN A 64 2.08 -11.91 -6.97
CA GLN A 64 2.66 -13.22 -6.68
C GLN A 64 3.36 -13.22 -5.32
N MET A 65 4.11 -12.17 -5.02
CA MET A 65 4.79 -12.07 -3.73
C MET A 65 3.81 -11.91 -2.57
N VAL A 66 2.73 -11.15 -2.75
CA VAL A 66 1.66 -11.06 -1.75
C VAL A 66 1.07 -12.44 -1.47
N GLN A 67 0.79 -13.21 -2.52
CA GLN A 67 0.30 -14.59 -2.38
C GLN A 67 1.24 -15.45 -1.54
N ILE A 68 2.54 -15.38 -1.84
CA ILE A 68 3.56 -16.17 -1.14
C ILE A 68 3.70 -15.74 0.31
N LEU A 69 3.82 -14.43 0.54
CA LEU A 69 4.06 -13.90 1.88
C LEU A 69 2.89 -14.12 2.85
N LEU A 70 1.67 -14.15 2.32
CA LEU A 70 0.47 -14.42 3.12
C LEU A 70 0.00 -15.86 3.06
N ASP A 71 0.73 -16.73 2.35
CA ASP A 71 0.41 -18.16 2.19
C ASP A 71 -1.01 -18.37 1.67
N LEU A 72 -1.36 -17.65 0.60
CA LEU A 72 -2.69 -17.74 0.01
C LEU A 72 -2.74 -18.84 -1.06
N PRO A 73 -3.88 -19.54 -1.21
CA PRO A 73 -4.04 -20.58 -2.25
C PRO A 73 -4.08 -20.03 -3.67
N ALA A 74 -4.38 -18.72 -3.82
CA ALA A 74 -4.42 -18.01 -5.08
C ALA A 74 -4.06 -16.55 -4.85
N PRO A 75 -3.65 -15.78 -5.90
CA PRO A 75 -3.43 -14.35 -5.75
C PRO A 75 -4.69 -13.64 -5.27
N PRO A 76 -4.57 -12.57 -4.47
CA PRO A 76 -5.74 -11.80 -4.03
C PRO A 76 -6.55 -11.29 -5.23
N ASN A 77 -7.85 -11.36 -5.12
CA ASN A 77 -8.79 -10.93 -6.15
C ASN A 77 -9.92 -10.14 -5.51
N PRO A 78 -10.24 -8.93 -5.98
CA PRO A 78 -9.69 -8.29 -7.19
C PRO A 78 -8.26 -7.78 -6.99
N PRO A 79 -7.58 -7.31 -8.06
CA PRO A 79 -6.20 -6.78 -7.95
C PRO A 79 -6.03 -5.67 -6.91
N ASP A 80 -7.05 -4.87 -6.66
CA ASP A 80 -7.02 -3.82 -5.63
C ASP A 80 -6.81 -4.41 -4.22
N ALA A 81 -7.27 -5.64 -3.97
CA ALA A 81 -7.02 -6.33 -2.71
C ALA A 81 -5.54 -6.66 -2.55
N ALA A 82 -4.87 -7.04 -3.64
CA ALA A 82 -3.42 -7.26 -3.65
C ALA A 82 -2.67 -5.96 -3.37
N ASP A 83 -3.10 -4.85 -3.97
CA ASP A 83 -2.48 -3.54 -3.75
C ASP A 83 -2.59 -3.13 -2.27
N ALA A 84 -3.76 -3.27 -1.66
CA ALA A 84 -3.97 -2.96 -0.25
C ALA A 84 -3.12 -3.85 0.66
N ALA A 85 -3.06 -5.14 0.38
CA ALA A 85 -2.23 -6.09 1.15
C ALA A 85 -0.74 -5.76 1.00
N ALA A 86 -0.30 -5.36 -0.20
CA ALA A 86 1.09 -4.97 -0.44
C ALA A 86 1.49 -3.74 0.39
N VAL A 87 0.62 -2.74 0.49
CA VAL A 87 0.86 -1.55 1.33
C VAL A 87 0.97 -1.95 2.80
N ALA A 88 0.09 -2.82 3.28
CA ALA A 88 0.12 -3.31 4.66
C ALA A 88 1.41 -4.08 4.96
N LEU A 89 1.84 -4.96 4.05
CA LEU A 89 3.10 -5.71 4.18
C LEU A 89 4.31 -4.77 4.19
N THR A 90 4.28 -3.72 3.38
CA THR A 90 5.33 -2.70 3.37
C THR A 90 5.43 -2.03 4.74
N HIS A 91 4.31 -1.67 5.34
CA HIS A 91 4.30 -1.06 6.67
C HIS A 91 4.89 -2.00 7.72
N VAL A 92 4.50 -3.27 7.69
CA VAL A 92 5.05 -4.28 8.63
C VAL A 92 6.57 -4.39 8.48
N ALA A 93 7.08 -4.44 7.24
CA ALA A 93 8.51 -4.53 6.98
C ALA A 93 9.25 -3.26 7.41
N MET A 94 8.72 -2.07 7.10
CA MET A 94 9.37 -0.80 7.38
C MET A 94 9.28 -0.40 8.86
N SER A 95 8.23 -0.80 9.56
CA SER A 95 8.04 -0.48 10.98
C SER A 95 8.86 -1.38 11.90
N GLY A 96 9.37 -2.50 11.40
CA GLY A 96 10.12 -3.46 12.21
C GLY A 96 9.27 -4.28 13.19
N VAL A 97 7.95 -4.33 12.96
CA VAL A 97 7.03 -5.04 13.87
C VAL A 97 7.35 -6.53 14.00
N LEU A 98 7.92 -7.13 12.94
CA LEU A 98 8.25 -8.56 12.91
C LEU A 98 9.72 -8.86 13.25
N ARG A 99 10.44 -7.89 13.77
CA ARG A 99 11.84 -8.10 14.21
C ARG A 99 11.90 -8.61 15.63
#